data_2dbe86eb50c12691fd1e9f8798233f37
#
_entry.id   2dbe86eb50c12691fd1e9f8798233f37
#
_cell.length_a   1.000
_cell.length_b   1.000
_cell.length_c   1.000
_cell.angle_alpha   90.00
_cell.angle_beta   90.00
_cell.angle_gamma   90.00
#
_symmetry.space_group_name_H-M   'P 1'
#
loop_
_entity.id
_entity.type
_entity.pdbx_description
1 polymer ?
#
loop_
_entity_poly.entity_id
_entity_poly.type
_entity_poly.pdbx_seq_one_letter_code
_entity_poly.pdbx_strand_id
1 'polypeptide(L)' 'MPYANIRITRTGATAEQKAAVIKGVTDVLVKVLGKNPESTFVVIDEVDTDNWGIGGESITARRAKGK' A
#
# COMPACT_ATOMS: atom_id res chain seq x y z
N MET A 1 -8.02 18.32 -2.32
CA MET A 1 -7.16 17.53 -1.42
C MET A 1 -7.11 16.08 -1.91
N PRO A 2 -6.06 15.66 -2.56
CA PRO A 2 -5.98 14.27 -3.00
C PRO A 2 -5.72 13.32 -1.82
N TYR A 3 -6.26 12.14 -1.94
CA TYR A 3 -6.09 11.07 -0.96
C TYR A 3 -5.79 9.77 -1.69
N ALA A 4 -4.70 9.13 -1.35
CA ALA A 4 -4.33 7.84 -1.90
C ALA A 4 -4.26 6.83 -0.77
N ASN A 5 -4.90 5.69 -0.96
CA ASN A 5 -4.83 4.57 -0.02
C ASN A 5 -4.18 3.38 -0.71
N ILE A 6 -3.12 2.89 -0.11
CA ILE A 6 -2.39 1.74 -0.62
C ILE A 6 -2.53 0.62 0.38
N ARG A 7 -3.12 -0.48 -0.05
CA ARG A 7 -3.25 -1.66 0.80
C ARG A 7 -2.27 -2.72 0.33
N ILE A 8 -1.52 -3.24 1.27
CA ILE A 8 -0.55 -4.30 1.02
C ILE A 8 -0.73 -5.39 2.06
N THR A 9 -0.33 -6.59 1.70
CA THR A 9 -0.29 -7.66 2.69
C THR A 9 0.85 -7.38 3.68
N ARG A 10 0.65 -7.78 4.93
CA ARG A 10 1.67 -7.60 5.97
C ARG A 10 2.77 -8.64 5.78
N THR A 11 3.82 -8.23 5.07
CA THR A 11 4.93 -9.13 4.73
C THR A 11 6.29 -8.55 5.07
N GLY A 12 6.32 -7.62 6.02
CA GLY A 12 7.58 -7.12 6.55
C GLY A 12 8.14 -5.87 5.88
N ALA A 13 7.28 -5.06 5.27
CA ALA A 13 7.73 -3.76 4.76
C ALA A 13 8.25 -2.90 5.92
N THR A 14 9.43 -2.32 5.73
CA THR A 14 10.04 -1.47 6.74
C THR A 14 9.43 -0.08 6.74
N ALA A 15 9.64 0.65 7.84
CA ALA A 15 9.21 2.04 7.93
C ALA A 15 9.87 2.89 6.83
N GLU A 16 11.13 2.61 6.50
CA GLU A 16 11.84 3.32 5.43
C GLU A 16 11.22 3.07 4.08
N GLN A 17 10.84 1.81 3.81
CA GLN A 17 10.18 1.45 2.56
C GLN A 17 8.83 2.13 2.45
N LYS A 18 8.04 2.15 3.52
CA LYS A 18 6.75 2.83 3.55
C LYS A 18 6.92 4.33 3.33
N ALA A 19 7.93 4.94 3.95
CA ALA A 19 8.21 6.37 3.76
C ALA A 19 8.54 6.67 2.29
N ALA A 20 9.31 5.80 1.64
CA ALA A 20 9.64 5.97 0.22
C ALA A 20 8.40 5.86 -0.66
N VAL A 21 7.49 4.94 -0.35
CA VAL A 21 6.22 4.80 -1.09
C VAL A 21 5.37 6.06 -0.91
N ILE A 22 5.24 6.55 0.31
CA ILE A 22 4.48 7.77 0.59
C ILE A 22 5.04 8.94 -0.21
N LYS A 23 6.37 9.11 -0.20
CA LYS A 23 7.01 10.17 -0.95
C LYS A 23 6.80 10.02 -2.45
N GLY A 24 6.96 8.81 -2.98
CA GLY A 24 6.82 8.56 -4.42
C GLY A 24 5.40 8.81 -4.91
N VAL A 25 4.40 8.38 -4.17
CA VAL A 25 2.99 8.62 -4.53
C VAL A 25 2.69 10.12 -4.48
N THR A 26 3.16 10.80 -3.43
CA THR A 26 2.99 12.25 -3.32
C THR A 26 3.63 12.96 -4.51
N ASP A 27 4.86 12.60 -4.87
CA ASP A 27 5.58 13.21 -5.99
C ASP A 27 4.83 13.03 -7.31
N VAL A 28 4.25 11.88 -7.55
CA VAL A 28 3.45 11.63 -8.76
C VAL A 28 2.24 12.55 -8.82
N LEU A 29 1.51 12.69 -7.72
CA LEU A 29 0.32 13.53 -7.66
C LEU A 29 0.67 15.01 -7.84
N VAL A 30 1.79 15.43 -7.28
CA VAL A 30 2.29 16.80 -7.46
C VAL A 30 2.69 17.04 -8.92
N LYS A 31 3.46 16.12 -9.48
CA LYS A 31 4.02 16.28 -10.82
C LYS A 31 2.96 16.21 -11.91
N VAL A 32 2.08 15.24 -11.82
CA VAL A 32 1.09 14.97 -12.87
C VAL A 32 -0.14 15.85 -12.75
N LEU A 33 -0.65 16.00 -11.53
CA LEU A 33 -1.91 16.69 -11.28
C LEU A 33 -1.75 18.09 -10.72
N GLY A 34 -0.51 18.52 -10.47
CA GLY A 34 -0.26 19.85 -9.93
C GLY A 34 -0.77 20.05 -8.51
N LYS A 35 -0.85 18.98 -7.72
CA LYS A 35 -1.38 19.07 -6.37
C LYS A 35 -0.35 19.63 -5.39
N ASN A 36 -0.84 20.25 -4.32
CA ASN A 36 0.00 20.76 -3.25
C ASN A 36 0.44 19.61 -2.35
N PRO A 37 1.75 19.37 -2.17
CA PRO A 37 2.20 18.26 -1.32
C PRO A 37 1.72 18.40 0.14
N GLU A 38 1.54 19.63 0.62
CA GLU A 38 1.10 19.86 2.00
C GLU A 38 -0.37 19.49 2.23
N SER A 39 -1.14 19.28 1.17
CA SER A 39 -2.53 18.85 1.27
C SER A 39 -2.79 17.53 0.56
N THR A 40 -1.75 16.77 0.26
CA THR A 40 -1.83 15.46 -0.35
C THR A 40 -1.65 14.39 0.73
N PHE A 41 -2.64 13.50 0.83
CA PHE A 41 -2.63 12.45 1.84
C PHE A 41 -2.36 11.10 1.21
N VAL A 42 -1.46 10.33 1.83
CA VAL A 42 -1.16 8.95 1.41
C VAL A 42 -1.21 8.09 2.66
N VAL A 43 -2.04 7.06 2.61
CA VAL A 43 -2.20 6.12 3.72
C VAL A 43 -1.84 4.73 3.23
N ILE A 44 -1.05 4.02 4.01
CA ILE A 44 -0.69 2.63 3.73
C ILE A 44 -1.36 1.76 4.80
N ASP A 45 -2.21 0.84 4.34
CA ASP A 45 -2.81 -0.16 5.21
C ASP A 45 -2.11 -1.49 5.01
N GLU A 46 -1.66 -2.07 6.10
CA GLU A 46 -1.12 -3.42 6.08
C GLU A 46 -2.20 -4.39 6.53
N VAL A 47 -2.49 -5.38 5.71
CA VAL A 47 -3.55 -6.35 5.95
C VAL A 47 -2.92 -7.72 6.19
N ASP A 48 -3.34 -8.38 7.26
CA ASP A 48 -2.85 -9.74 7.55
C ASP A 48 -3.20 -10.67 6.38
N THR A 49 -2.31 -11.61 6.10
CA THR A 49 -2.52 -12.56 5.02
C THR A 49 -3.73 -13.45 5.22
N ASP A 50 -4.17 -13.61 6.47
CA ASP A 50 -5.43 -14.30 6.78
C ASP A 50 -6.65 -13.52 6.29
N ASN A 51 -6.52 -12.21 6.12
CA ASN A 51 -7.62 -11.32 5.76
C ASN A 51 -7.58 -10.91 4.29
N TRP A 52 -6.67 -11.46 3.52
CA TRP A 52 -6.51 -11.13 2.10
C TRP A 52 -6.79 -12.38 1.28
N GLY A 53 -7.85 -12.32 0.49
CA GLY A 53 -8.29 -13.48 -0.29
C GLY A 53 -8.06 -13.27 -1.78
N ILE A 54 -7.71 -14.37 -2.44
CA ILE A 54 -7.64 -14.45 -3.90
C ILE A 54 -8.11 -15.84 -4.33
N GLY A 55 -8.98 -15.89 -5.33
CA GLY A 55 -9.49 -17.15 -5.82
C GLY A 55 -10.29 -17.94 -4.77
N GLY A 56 -10.85 -17.25 -3.78
CA GLY A 56 -11.63 -17.91 -2.72
C GLY A 56 -10.80 -18.42 -1.56
N GLU A 57 -9.49 -18.16 -1.55
CA GLU A 57 -8.60 -18.61 -0.50
C GLU A 57 -7.81 -17.43 0.08
N SER A 58 -7.49 -17.49 1.37
CA SER A 58 -6.61 -16.50 1.96
C SER A 58 -5.19 -16.66 1.42
N ILE A 59 -4.41 -15.59 1.47
CA ILE A 59 -2.99 -15.66 1.09
C ILE A 59 -2.26 -16.64 1.99
N THR A 60 -2.61 -16.69 3.28
CA THR A 60 -2.02 -17.66 4.21
C THR A 60 -2.22 -19.09 3.71
N ALA A 61 -3.45 -19.44 3.30
CA ALA A 61 -3.76 -20.77 2.79
C ALA A 61 -3.00 -21.09 1.50
N ARG A 62 -2.93 -20.10 0.60
CA ARG A 62 -2.23 -20.29 -0.69
C ARG A 62 -0.74 -20.51 -0.50
N ARG A 63 -0.11 -19.78 0.42
CA ARG A 63 1.32 -19.96 0.73
C ARG A 63 1.58 -21.33 1.36
N ALA A 64 0.67 -21.81 2.20
CA ALA A 64 0.78 -23.14 2.78
C ALA A 64 0.74 -24.24 1.72
N LYS A 65 0.11 -23.96 0.56
CA LYS A 65 0.04 -24.88 -0.58
C LYS A 65 1.18 -24.68 -1.57
N GLY A 66 2.11 -23.79 -1.29
CA GLY A 66 3.25 -23.50 -2.18
C GLY A 66 2.91 -22.58 -3.36
N LYS A 67 1.88 -21.82 -3.25
CA LYS A 67 1.44 -20.89 -4.32
C LYS A 67 1.92 -19.48 -4.12
#